data_90f143b285fb8ece9ca650c3a728d987
#
_entry.id   90f143b285fb8ece9ca650c3a728d987
#
_cell.length_a   1.000
_cell.length_b   1.000
_cell.length_c   1.000
_cell.angle_alpha   90.00
_cell.angle_beta   90.00
_cell.angle_gamma   90.00
#
_symmetry.space_group_name_H-M   'P 1'
#
loop_
_entity.id
_entity.type
_entity.pdbx_description
1 polymer ?
#
loop_
_entity_poly.entity_id
_entity_poly.type
_entity_poly.pdbx_seq_one_letter_code
_entity_poly.pdbx_strand_id
1 'polypeptide(L)'
;MTEKAQEMHEIRKLAGSKLSLEINNELQELEMKNAKISVNVKYVEKEFFTTGKDIVKFYIATNVGEEEKELSKIASGGEMSRIMLAIKKVLAEYDNISILVFDEIDTGISGKAANSVGNKLKSIAGNHQVLCISHLPNIVAQADYNYFISKNVIEDRTKTQIKLLKENEVIEEIARISSGEINEVTMQYATELRNRKAS
;
A
#
# COMPACT_ATOMS: atom_id res chain seq x y z
N MET A 1 32.34 -21.94 -10.47
CA MET A 1 31.67 -20.80 -9.85
C MET A 1 30.97 -19.89 -10.87
N THR A 2 31.67 -19.48 -11.92
CA THR A 2 31.12 -18.58 -12.96
C THR A 2 29.90 -19.15 -13.68
N GLU A 3 29.91 -20.45 -14.01
CA GLU A 3 28.79 -21.15 -14.64
C GLU A 3 27.52 -21.12 -13.76
N LYS A 4 27.64 -21.39 -12.47
CA LYS A 4 26.52 -21.30 -11.51
C LYS A 4 26.02 -19.88 -11.32
N ALA A 5 26.90 -18.87 -11.38
CA ALA A 5 26.51 -17.47 -11.33
C ALA A 5 25.74 -17.06 -12.58
N GLN A 6 26.11 -17.59 -13.75
CA GLN A 6 25.40 -17.35 -15.00
C GLN A 6 24.00 -18.00 -14.99
N GLU A 7 23.91 -19.25 -14.54
CA GLU A 7 22.62 -19.94 -14.36
C GLU A 7 21.68 -19.15 -13.42
N MET A 8 22.23 -18.67 -12.30
CA MET A 8 21.48 -17.84 -11.35
C MET A 8 21.01 -16.51 -11.97
N HIS A 9 21.87 -15.89 -12.80
CA HIS A 9 21.52 -14.66 -13.52
C HIS A 9 20.29 -14.85 -14.41
N GLU A 10 20.26 -15.90 -15.23
CA GLU A 10 19.13 -16.17 -16.12
C GLU A 10 17.84 -16.43 -15.32
N ILE A 11 17.92 -17.20 -14.24
CA ILE A 11 16.76 -17.42 -13.35
C ILE A 11 16.23 -16.10 -12.77
N ARG A 12 17.12 -15.24 -12.27
CA ARG A 12 16.77 -13.95 -11.69
C ARG A 12 16.16 -12.99 -12.71
N LYS A 13 16.69 -12.99 -13.93
CA LYS A 13 16.17 -12.17 -15.03
C LYS A 13 14.74 -12.56 -15.38
N LEU A 14 14.47 -13.87 -15.49
CA LEU A 14 13.10 -14.37 -15.72
C LEU A 14 12.17 -14.02 -14.55
N ALA A 15 12.60 -14.25 -13.32
CA ALA A 15 11.85 -13.92 -12.12
C ALA A 15 11.58 -12.40 -12.02
N GLY A 16 12.58 -11.56 -12.32
CA GLY A 16 12.42 -10.11 -12.35
C GLY A 16 11.42 -9.62 -13.39
N SER A 17 11.40 -10.22 -14.57
CA SER A 17 10.41 -9.92 -15.60
C SER A 17 9.00 -10.29 -15.18
N LYS A 18 8.82 -11.47 -14.58
CA LYS A 18 7.54 -11.93 -14.05
C LYS A 18 7.05 -11.02 -12.92
N LEU A 19 7.93 -10.71 -11.96
CA LEU A 19 7.64 -9.81 -10.85
C LEU A 19 7.21 -8.42 -11.33
N SER A 20 7.93 -7.87 -12.32
CA SER A 20 7.55 -6.58 -12.93
C SER A 20 6.14 -6.61 -13.51
N LEU A 21 5.77 -7.68 -14.22
CA LEU A 21 4.44 -7.83 -14.81
C LEU A 21 3.35 -7.89 -13.73
N GLU A 22 3.55 -8.71 -12.71
CA GLU A 22 2.59 -8.87 -11.61
C GLU A 22 2.38 -7.57 -10.83
N ILE A 23 3.47 -6.85 -10.49
CA ILE A 23 3.38 -5.56 -9.80
C ILE A 23 2.66 -4.52 -10.68
N ASN A 24 2.94 -4.47 -11.98
CA ASN A 24 2.26 -3.53 -12.89
C ASN A 24 0.75 -3.80 -12.98
N ASN A 25 0.31 -5.06 -12.93
CA ASN A 25 -1.11 -5.40 -12.86
C ASN A 25 -1.74 -4.87 -11.55
N GLU A 26 -1.06 -5.04 -10.41
CA GLU A 26 -1.52 -4.51 -9.13
C GLU A 26 -1.60 -2.98 -9.12
N LEU A 27 -0.63 -2.29 -9.75
CA LEU A 27 -0.65 -0.83 -9.89
C LEU A 27 -1.85 -0.34 -10.72
N GLN A 28 -2.22 -1.05 -11.79
CA GLN A 28 -3.42 -0.73 -12.56
C GLN A 28 -4.70 -0.84 -11.72
N GLU A 29 -4.81 -1.90 -10.89
CA GLU A 29 -5.95 -2.07 -9.98
C GLU A 29 -6.01 -1.00 -8.88
N LEU A 30 -4.87 -0.43 -8.50
CA LEU A 30 -4.77 0.72 -7.59
C LEU A 30 -5.02 2.08 -8.29
N GLU A 31 -5.54 2.07 -9.53
CA GLU A 31 -5.78 3.25 -10.38
C GLU A 31 -4.51 4.06 -10.70
N MET A 32 -3.34 3.43 -10.61
CA MET A 32 -2.04 4.00 -11.03
C MET A 32 -1.70 3.56 -12.47
N LYS A 33 -2.61 3.85 -13.41
CA LYS A 33 -2.57 3.32 -14.80
C LYS A 33 -1.35 3.75 -15.61
N ASN A 34 -0.75 4.88 -15.27
CA ASN A 34 0.40 5.44 -15.94
C ASN A 34 1.72 5.02 -15.30
N ALA A 35 1.67 4.47 -14.09
CA ALA A 35 2.85 4.01 -13.39
C ALA A 35 3.35 2.69 -13.98
N LYS A 36 4.65 2.58 -14.17
CA LYS A 36 5.31 1.38 -14.69
C LYS A 36 6.55 1.08 -13.88
N ILE A 37 6.57 -0.09 -13.25
CA ILE A 37 7.73 -0.61 -12.53
C ILE A 37 8.51 -1.59 -13.41
N SER A 38 9.83 -1.54 -13.30
CA SER A 38 10.75 -2.49 -13.94
C SER A 38 11.77 -3.03 -12.93
N VAL A 39 12.10 -4.31 -13.04
CA VAL A 39 13.15 -4.96 -12.24
C VAL A 39 14.34 -5.21 -13.15
N ASN A 40 15.44 -4.52 -12.88
CA ASN A 40 16.68 -4.66 -13.63
C ASN A 40 17.64 -5.60 -12.89
N VAL A 41 18.09 -6.63 -13.57
CA VAL A 41 19.08 -7.60 -13.08
C VAL A 41 20.34 -7.46 -13.92
N LYS A 42 21.37 -6.83 -13.35
CA LYS A 42 22.64 -6.55 -14.03
C LYS A 42 23.71 -7.52 -13.58
N TYR A 43 24.26 -8.30 -14.49
CA TYR A 43 25.43 -9.16 -14.23
C TYR A 43 26.71 -8.31 -14.15
N VAL A 44 27.55 -8.59 -13.12
CA VAL A 44 28.84 -7.92 -12.90
C VAL A 44 29.96 -8.92 -13.11
N GLU A 45 30.70 -8.78 -14.19
CA GLU A 45 31.72 -9.77 -14.58
C GLU A 45 32.92 -9.84 -13.60
N LYS A 46 33.32 -8.67 -13.08
CA LYS A 46 34.59 -8.53 -12.34
C LYS A 46 34.47 -8.78 -10.84
N GLU A 47 33.28 -8.94 -10.31
CA GLU A 47 33.05 -8.96 -8.86
C GLU A 47 32.11 -10.11 -8.47
N PHE A 48 32.38 -10.76 -7.34
CA PHE A 48 31.52 -11.73 -6.70
C PHE A 48 30.98 -11.12 -5.39
N PHE A 49 29.68 -11.06 -5.27
CA PHE A 49 29.00 -10.72 -4.02
C PHE A 49 28.63 -11.99 -3.24
N THR A 50 28.28 -11.86 -1.98
CA THR A 50 27.77 -12.97 -1.15
C THR A 50 26.51 -13.61 -1.76
N THR A 51 25.78 -12.87 -2.59
CA THR A 51 24.55 -13.29 -3.28
C THR A 51 24.79 -13.69 -4.75
N GLY A 52 26.00 -13.81 -5.22
CA GLY A 52 26.35 -14.14 -6.61
C GLY A 52 26.97 -12.98 -7.37
N LYS A 53 26.65 -12.83 -8.66
CA LYS A 53 27.23 -11.78 -9.53
C LYS A 53 26.21 -10.75 -10.02
N ASP A 54 25.00 -10.72 -9.45
CA ASP A 54 23.96 -9.81 -9.91
C ASP A 54 23.77 -8.63 -8.97
N ILE A 55 23.49 -7.48 -9.56
CA ILE A 55 22.93 -6.31 -8.89
C ILE A 55 21.48 -6.20 -9.38
N VAL A 56 20.53 -6.28 -8.43
CA VAL A 56 19.09 -6.14 -8.70
C VAL A 56 18.64 -4.76 -8.26
N LYS A 57 17.97 -4.03 -9.15
CA LYS A 57 17.41 -2.71 -8.89
C LYS A 57 15.99 -2.61 -9.42
N PHE A 58 15.15 -1.91 -8.67
CA PHE A 58 13.79 -1.55 -9.06
C PHE A 58 13.78 -0.14 -9.59
N TYR A 59 13.16 0.05 -10.76
CA TYR A 59 12.95 1.35 -11.38
C TYR A 59 11.46 1.59 -11.57
N ILE A 60 11.05 2.85 -11.56
CA ILE A 60 9.67 3.23 -11.80
C ILE A 60 9.59 4.55 -12.58
N ALA A 61 8.67 4.59 -13.53
CA ALA A 61 8.11 5.82 -14.10
C ALA A 61 6.68 5.96 -13.57
N THR A 62 6.34 7.11 -12.97
CA THR A 62 5.01 7.34 -12.38
C THR A 62 4.02 7.89 -13.40
N ASN A 63 4.52 8.52 -14.47
CA ASN A 63 3.71 9.06 -15.56
C ASN A 63 4.25 8.68 -16.95
N VAL A 64 3.39 8.73 -17.94
CA VAL A 64 3.76 8.48 -19.33
C VAL A 64 4.78 9.53 -19.81
N GLY A 65 5.90 9.07 -20.36
CA GLY A 65 6.95 9.95 -20.88
C GLY A 65 7.97 10.42 -19.83
N GLU A 66 7.80 10.06 -18.56
CA GLU A 66 8.84 10.28 -17.55
C GLU A 66 9.95 9.24 -17.66
N GLU A 67 11.18 9.69 -17.37
CA GLU A 67 12.31 8.76 -17.23
C GLU A 67 12.14 7.84 -16.01
N GLU A 68 12.48 6.57 -16.19
CA GLU A 68 12.51 5.62 -15.08
C GLU A 68 13.55 6.05 -14.02
N LYS A 69 13.13 6.18 -12.77
CA LYS A 69 13.99 6.48 -11.63
C LYS A 69 14.12 5.26 -10.74
N GLU A 70 15.26 5.11 -10.09
CA GLU A 70 15.45 4.07 -9.09
C GLU A 70 14.42 4.27 -7.95
N LEU A 71 13.69 3.22 -7.60
CA LEU A 71 12.59 3.26 -6.62
C LEU A 71 13.03 3.86 -5.28
N SER A 72 14.27 3.57 -4.86
CA SER A 72 14.88 4.10 -3.63
C SER A 72 15.07 5.62 -3.61
N LYS A 73 14.92 6.29 -4.76
CA LYS A 73 15.13 7.74 -4.91
C LYS A 73 13.84 8.55 -5.05
N ILE A 74 12.69 7.91 -4.91
CA ILE A 74 11.39 8.57 -5.05
C ILE A 74 10.95 9.11 -3.70
N ALA A 75 10.53 10.37 -3.68
CA ALA A 75 10.20 11.14 -2.47
C ALA A 75 8.69 11.37 -2.26
N SER A 76 7.80 10.77 -3.06
CA SER A 76 6.35 10.98 -2.93
C SER A 76 5.73 10.06 -1.88
N GLY A 77 5.07 10.60 -0.86
CA GLY A 77 4.47 9.84 0.25
C GLY A 77 3.37 8.88 -0.21
N GLY A 78 2.23 9.38 -0.66
CA GLY A 78 1.06 8.55 -1.01
C GLY A 78 1.26 7.63 -2.21
N GLU A 79 1.95 8.09 -3.26
CA GLU A 79 2.28 7.24 -4.41
C GLU A 79 3.23 6.10 -4.01
N MET A 80 4.26 6.41 -3.21
CA MET A 80 5.18 5.40 -2.72
C MET A 80 4.47 4.36 -1.84
N SER A 81 3.56 4.78 -0.97
CA SER A 81 2.78 3.86 -0.13
C SER A 81 1.93 2.90 -0.96
N ARG A 82 1.30 3.38 -2.05
CA ARG A 82 0.55 2.52 -2.98
C ARG A 82 1.44 1.60 -3.81
N ILE A 83 2.61 2.07 -4.26
CA ILE A 83 3.60 1.22 -4.94
C ILE A 83 4.07 0.11 -4.01
N MET A 84 4.38 0.44 -2.75
CA MET A 84 4.76 -0.56 -1.75
C MET A 84 3.62 -1.53 -1.44
N LEU A 85 2.36 -1.07 -1.44
CA LEU A 85 1.19 -1.94 -1.31
C LEU A 85 1.12 -2.96 -2.46
N ALA A 86 1.32 -2.52 -3.72
CA ALA A 86 1.35 -3.39 -4.89
C ALA A 86 2.48 -4.44 -4.78
N ILE A 87 3.69 -4.01 -4.44
CA ILE A 87 4.84 -4.90 -4.24
C ILE A 87 4.56 -5.91 -3.13
N LYS A 88 4.05 -5.45 -1.98
CA LYS A 88 3.75 -6.32 -0.83
C LYS A 88 2.62 -7.29 -1.13
N LYS A 89 1.63 -6.91 -1.96
CA LYS A 89 0.58 -7.82 -2.40
C LYS A 89 1.15 -8.98 -3.22
N VAL A 90 2.05 -8.70 -4.16
CA VAL A 90 2.68 -9.75 -5.00
C VAL A 90 3.62 -10.64 -4.18
N LEU A 91 4.32 -10.08 -3.20
CA LEU A 91 5.29 -10.80 -2.38
C LEU A 91 4.69 -11.43 -1.10
N ALA A 92 3.40 -11.26 -0.82
CA ALA A 92 2.76 -11.65 0.43
C ALA A 92 2.97 -13.13 0.80
N GLU A 93 3.05 -14.03 -0.18
CA GLU A 93 3.29 -15.46 0.05
C GLU A 93 4.77 -15.80 0.32
N TYR A 94 5.68 -14.90 -0.03
CA TYR A 94 7.14 -15.10 0.08
C TYR A 94 7.77 -14.26 1.19
N ASP A 95 7.00 -13.35 1.78
CA ASP A 95 7.49 -12.38 2.75
C ASP A 95 7.16 -12.86 4.18
N ASN A 96 8.17 -13.05 5.01
CA ASN A 96 8.02 -13.43 6.42
C ASN A 96 7.75 -12.23 7.34
N ILE A 97 7.27 -11.11 6.79
CA ILE A 97 6.94 -9.91 7.57
C ILE A 97 5.56 -10.06 8.18
N SER A 98 5.46 -10.07 9.50
CA SER A 98 4.18 -10.28 10.20
C SER A 98 3.32 -9.02 10.25
N ILE A 99 3.92 -7.82 10.25
CA ILE A 99 3.22 -6.54 10.46
C ILE A 99 3.59 -5.57 9.33
N LEU A 100 2.59 -4.99 8.69
CA LEU A 100 2.72 -3.95 7.68
C LEU A 100 2.06 -2.66 8.17
N VAL A 101 2.76 -1.54 8.04
CA VAL A 101 2.25 -0.21 8.41
C VAL A 101 2.22 0.66 7.17
N PHE A 102 1.04 1.19 6.84
CA PHE A 102 0.82 2.10 5.73
C PHE A 102 0.38 3.47 6.26
N ASP A 103 1.17 4.49 5.95
CA ASP A 103 0.87 5.88 6.22
C ASP A 103 0.72 6.64 4.91
N GLU A 104 -0.15 7.66 4.88
CA GLU A 104 -0.42 8.51 3.71
C GLU A 104 -0.89 7.75 2.44
N ILE A 105 -1.32 6.49 2.55
CA ILE A 105 -1.71 5.66 1.40
C ILE A 105 -2.90 6.23 0.63
N ASP A 106 -3.72 7.04 1.29
CA ASP A 106 -4.92 7.69 0.79
C ASP A 106 -4.69 9.11 0.25
N THR A 107 -3.44 9.61 0.29
CA THR A 107 -3.10 10.94 -0.22
C THR A 107 -3.30 11.01 -1.74
N GLY A 108 -4.09 12.01 -2.19
CA GLY A 108 -4.33 12.28 -3.61
C GLY A 108 -5.28 11.30 -4.31
N ILE A 109 -6.04 10.49 -3.55
CA ILE A 109 -7.05 9.59 -4.10
C ILE A 109 -8.44 9.81 -3.49
N SER A 110 -9.46 9.36 -4.20
CA SER A 110 -10.85 9.38 -3.75
C SER A 110 -11.68 8.30 -4.49
N GLY A 111 -12.92 8.12 -4.08
CA GLY A 111 -13.89 7.31 -4.79
C GLY A 111 -13.41 5.89 -5.10
N LYS A 112 -13.31 5.55 -6.39
CA LYS A 112 -12.95 4.21 -6.86
C LYS A 112 -11.54 3.80 -6.44
N ALA A 113 -10.56 4.71 -6.50
CA ALA A 113 -9.19 4.42 -6.09
C ALA A 113 -9.10 4.10 -4.59
N ALA A 114 -9.85 4.82 -3.74
CA ALA A 114 -9.91 4.54 -2.31
C ALA A 114 -10.52 3.16 -2.02
N ASN A 115 -11.56 2.76 -2.77
CA ASN A 115 -12.12 1.41 -2.66
C ASN A 115 -11.10 0.33 -3.04
N SER A 116 -10.39 0.52 -4.15
CA SER A 116 -9.36 -0.43 -4.60
C SER A 116 -8.25 -0.58 -3.56
N VAL A 117 -7.77 0.53 -2.98
CA VAL A 117 -6.78 0.50 -1.88
C VAL A 117 -7.33 -0.27 -0.67
N GLY A 118 -8.55 0.03 -0.23
CA GLY A 118 -9.18 -0.66 0.91
C GLY A 118 -9.29 -2.17 0.68
N ASN A 119 -9.73 -2.60 -0.50
CA ASN A 119 -9.82 -4.01 -0.88
C ASN A 119 -8.46 -4.71 -0.89
N LYS A 120 -7.40 -4.04 -1.38
CA LYS A 120 -6.04 -4.59 -1.36
C LYS A 120 -5.49 -4.72 0.06
N LEU A 121 -5.69 -3.72 0.91
CA LEU A 121 -5.32 -3.78 2.33
C LEU A 121 -6.01 -4.96 3.03
N LYS A 122 -7.32 -5.14 2.80
CA LYS A 122 -8.09 -6.29 3.34
C LYS A 122 -7.54 -7.63 2.83
N SER A 123 -7.19 -7.72 1.55
CA SER A 123 -6.62 -8.94 0.98
C SER A 123 -5.26 -9.32 1.60
N ILE A 124 -4.39 -8.34 1.88
CA ILE A 124 -3.10 -8.58 2.53
C ILE A 124 -3.29 -8.92 4.01
N ALA A 125 -4.29 -8.33 4.66
CA ALA A 125 -4.60 -8.58 6.07
C ALA A 125 -5.00 -10.04 6.36
N GLY A 126 -5.29 -10.86 5.35
CA GLY A 126 -5.49 -12.29 5.52
C GLY A 126 -4.26 -13.05 6.02
N ASN A 127 -3.06 -12.58 5.68
CA ASN A 127 -1.78 -13.22 6.02
C ASN A 127 -0.87 -12.34 6.91
N HIS A 128 -1.19 -11.06 7.08
CA HIS A 128 -0.38 -10.09 7.82
C HIS A 128 -1.26 -9.25 8.74
N GLN A 129 -0.69 -8.76 9.84
CA GLN A 129 -1.30 -7.67 10.58
C GLN A 129 -1.07 -6.36 9.81
N VAL A 130 -2.14 -5.71 9.38
CA VAL A 130 -2.07 -4.44 8.64
C VAL A 130 -2.52 -3.29 9.53
N LEU A 131 -1.66 -2.30 9.71
CA LEU A 131 -1.97 -1.02 10.33
C LEU A 131 -2.01 0.04 9.23
N CYS A 132 -3.11 0.77 9.12
CA CYS A 132 -3.28 1.83 8.12
C CYS A 132 -3.75 3.11 8.77
N ILE A 133 -3.10 4.23 8.48
CA ILE A 133 -3.54 5.56 8.88
C ILE A 133 -4.27 6.16 7.69
N SER A 134 -5.55 6.51 7.85
CA SER A 134 -6.39 7.00 6.77
C SER A 134 -7.47 7.95 7.27
N HIS A 135 -7.82 8.90 6.40
CA HIS A 135 -8.95 9.82 6.59
C HIS A 135 -10.08 9.57 5.56
N LEU A 136 -9.99 8.50 4.76
CA LEU A 136 -11.01 8.18 3.76
C LEU A 136 -12.03 7.16 4.29
N PRO A 137 -13.35 7.47 4.20
CA PRO A 137 -14.42 6.60 4.68
C PRO A 137 -14.38 5.20 4.08
N ASN A 138 -14.01 5.09 2.80
CA ASN A 138 -13.91 3.83 2.07
C ASN A 138 -12.85 2.87 2.64
N ILE A 139 -11.75 3.40 3.16
CA ILE A 139 -10.67 2.62 3.79
C ILE A 139 -11.07 2.27 5.22
N VAL A 140 -11.56 3.25 5.99
CA VAL A 140 -12.02 3.07 7.36
C VAL A 140 -13.11 2.00 7.45
N ALA A 141 -14.04 1.98 6.51
CA ALA A 141 -15.12 1.00 6.46
C ALA A 141 -14.63 -0.45 6.26
N GLN A 142 -13.46 -0.68 5.67
CA GLN A 142 -12.91 -2.01 5.41
C GLN A 142 -12.16 -2.63 6.62
N ALA A 143 -11.74 -1.80 7.58
CA ALA A 143 -10.92 -2.24 8.70
C ALA A 143 -11.71 -3.14 9.67
N ASP A 144 -11.04 -4.13 10.28
CA ASP A 144 -11.63 -5.00 11.30
C ASP A 144 -11.72 -4.28 12.64
N TYR A 145 -10.72 -3.46 12.94
CA TYR A 145 -10.64 -2.63 14.14
C TYR A 145 -10.31 -1.20 13.74
N ASN A 146 -11.04 -0.25 14.27
CA ASN A 146 -10.84 1.17 14.04
C ASN A 146 -10.42 1.87 15.33
N TYR A 147 -9.33 2.63 15.27
CA TYR A 147 -8.82 3.44 16.37
C TYR A 147 -8.95 4.91 16.01
N PHE A 148 -9.62 5.67 16.86
CA PHE A 148 -9.70 7.11 16.75
C PHE A 148 -8.53 7.77 17.46
N ILE A 149 -7.80 8.62 16.74
CA ILE A 149 -6.67 9.37 17.28
C ILE A 149 -7.09 10.83 17.41
N SER A 150 -7.03 11.36 18.63
CA SER A 150 -7.28 12.78 18.91
C SER A 150 -6.09 13.45 19.61
N LYS A 151 -5.91 14.74 19.31
CA LYS A 151 -4.91 15.59 19.97
C LYS A 151 -5.65 16.67 20.75
N ASN A 152 -5.48 16.69 22.06
CA ASN A 152 -6.08 17.66 22.95
C ASN A 152 -4.98 18.46 23.65
N VAL A 153 -5.18 19.78 23.81
CA VAL A 153 -4.30 20.60 24.62
C VAL A 153 -4.83 20.56 26.06
N ILE A 154 -4.03 20.01 26.96
CA ILE A 154 -4.34 19.92 28.38
C ILE A 154 -3.14 20.54 29.11
N GLU A 155 -3.36 21.61 29.92
CA GLU A 155 -2.32 22.30 30.68
C GLU A 155 -1.14 22.71 29.80
N ASP A 156 -1.39 23.43 28.70
CA ASP A 156 -0.41 23.89 27.69
C ASP A 156 0.46 22.79 27.05
N ARG A 157 0.03 21.53 27.15
CA ARG A 157 0.70 20.39 26.51
C ARG A 157 -0.27 19.65 25.59
N THR A 158 0.21 19.35 24.38
CA THR A 158 -0.54 18.50 23.47
C THR A 158 -0.45 17.03 23.93
N LYS A 159 -1.60 16.44 24.26
CA LYS A 159 -1.72 15.00 24.56
C LYS A 159 -2.42 14.30 23.41
N THR A 160 -1.82 13.23 22.90
CA THR A 160 -2.44 12.34 21.93
C THR A 160 -3.16 11.23 22.67
N GLN A 161 -4.43 11.00 22.31
CA GLN A 161 -5.24 9.90 22.84
C GLN A 161 -5.62 8.96 21.70
N ILE A 162 -5.63 7.66 21.99
CA ILE A 162 -6.03 6.60 21.07
C ILE A 162 -7.19 5.84 21.70
N LYS A 163 -8.30 5.72 21.00
CA LYS A 163 -9.52 5.03 21.43
C LYS A 163 -9.94 3.99 20.42
N LEU A 164 -10.09 2.74 20.83
CA LEU A 164 -10.76 1.71 20.02
C LEU A 164 -12.24 2.07 19.89
N LEU A 165 -12.75 2.17 18.67
CA LEU A 165 -14.15 2.46 18.39
C LEU A 165 -14.99 1.19 18.41
N LYS A 166 -16.21 1.29 18.99
CA LYS A 166 -17.27 0.29 18.86
C LYS A 166 -17.97 0.46 17.50
N GLU A 167 -18.70 -0.54 17.03
CA GLU A 167 -19.29 -0.55 15.69
C GLU A 167 -20.17 0.69 15.40
N ASN A 168 -21.01 1.12 16.34
CA ASN A 168 -21.81 2.35 16.18
C ASN A 168 -20.93 3.59 16.08
N GLU A 169 -19.86 3.68 16.87
CA GLU A 169 -18.89 4.79 16.83
C GLU A 169 -18.10 4.80 15.51
N VAL A 170 -17.85 3.63 14.91
CA VAL A 170 -17.23 3.52 13.58
C VAL A 170 -18.16 4.10 12.51
N ILE A 171 -19.45 3.79 12.56
CA ILE A 171 -20.46 4.33 11.62
C ILE A 171 -20.56 5.85 11.76
N GLU A 172 -20.62 6.37 13.00
CA GLU A 172 -20.61 7.81 13.27
C GLU A 172 -19.34 8.50 12.73
N GLU A 173 -18.17 7.88 12.93
CA GLU A 173 -16.91 8.44 12.43
C GLU A 173 -16.85 8.41 10.90
N ILE A 174 -17.32 7.34 10.24
CA ILE A 174 -17.44 7.27 8.77
C ILE A 174 -18.38 8.39 8.27
N ALA A 175 -19.52 8.63 8.93
CA ALA A 175 -20.43 9.72 8.57
C ALA A 175 -19.73 11.08 8.71
N ARG A 176 -19.04 11.31 9.84
CA ARG A 176 -18.31 12.55 10.11
C ARG A 176 -17.23 12.84 9.07
N ILE A 177 -16.39 11.84 8.70
CA ILE A 177 -15.32 12.04 7.72
C ILE A 177 -15.83 12.14 6.29
N SER A 178 -17.04 11.64 6.00
CA SER A 178 -17.63 11.70 4.66
C SER A 178 -18.11 13.09 4.27
N SER A 179 -18.61 13.88 5.22
CA SER A 179 -19.28 15.17 4.95
C SER A 179 -18.97 16.28 5.97
N GLY A 180 -18.26 15.95 7.05
CA GLY A 180 -18.06 16.88 8.18
C GLY A 180 -19.22 16.94 9.16
N GLU A 181 -20.40 16.40 8.84
CA GLU A 181 -21.61 16.45 9.64
C GLU A 181 -22.22 15.06 9.85
N ILE A 182 -22.83 14.85 11.01
CA ILE A 182 -23.57 13.63 11.34
C ILE A 182 -25.07 13.95 11.23
N ASN A 183 -25.73 13.38 10.21
CA ASN A 183 -27.17 13.48 9.99
C ASN A 183 -27.70 12.13 9.45
N GLU A 184 -29.03 12.04 9.26
CA GLU A 184 -29.66 10.78 8.85
C GLU A 184 -29.11 10.25 7.51
N VAL A 185 -28.86 11.12 6.54
CA VAL A 185 -28.34 10.75 5.21
C VAL A 185 -26.91 10.23 5.30
N THR A 186 -26.06 10.92 6.06
CA THR A 186 -24.64 10.51 6.22
C THR A 186 -24.51 9.25 7.05
N MET A 187 -25.38 9.03 8.04
CA MET A 187 -25.44 7.78 8.81
C MET A 187 -25.91 6.60 7.95
N GLN A 188 -26.92 6.81 7.10
CA GLN A 188 -27.36 5.78 6.15
C GLN A 188 -26.22 5.41 5.19
N TYR A 189 -25.57 6.39 4.58
CA TYR A 189 -24.40 6.16 3.71
C TYR A 189 -23.27 5.40 4.42
N ALA A 190 -22.93 5.81 5.65
CA ALA A 190 -21.90 5.16 6.45
C ALA A 190 -22.24 3.71 6.75
N THR A 191 -23.50 3.43 7.09
CA THR A 191 -24.00 2.07 7.34
C THR A 191 -23.93 1.21 6.08
N GLU A 192 -24.35 1.73 4.93
CA GLU A 192 -24.25 1.01 3.65
C GLU A 192 -22.78 0.71 3.30
N LEU A 193 -21.89 1.69 3.48
CA LEU A 193 -20.48 1.54 3.19
C LEU A 193 -19.84 0.47 4.10
N ARG A 194 -20.20 0.46 5.38
CA ARG A 194 -19.72 -0.53 6.35
C ARG A 194 -20.23 -1.94 6.05
N ASN A 195 -21.48 -2.07 5.63
CA ASN A 195 -22.10 -3.35 5.28
C ASN A 195 -21.47 -4.00 4.03
N ARG A 196 -20.94 -3.22 3.09
CA ARG A 196 -20.19 -3.75 1.91
C ARG A 196 -18.92 -4.52 2.29
N LYS A 197 -18.38 -4.31 3.50
CA LYS A 197 -17.27 -5.12 4.02
C LYS A 197 -17.64 -6.60 4.18
N ALA A 198 -18.90 -6.90 4.51
CA ALA A 198 -19.38 -8.25 4.81
C ALA A 198 -19.70 -9.08 3.56
N SER A 199 -19.66 -8.48 2.37
CA SER A 199 -19.94 -9.14 1.08
C SER A 199 -18.66 -9.44 0.33
#